data_b00963406a6f4eb5fb081caad60e1b8a
#
_entry.id   b00963406a6f4eb5fb081caad60e1b8a
#
_cell.length_a   1.000
_cell.length_b   1.000
_cell.length_c   1.000
_cell.angle_alpha   90.00
_cell.angle_beta   90.00
_cell.angle_gamma   90.00
#
_symmetry.space_group_name_H-M   'P 1'
#
loop_
_entity.id
_entity.type
_entity.pdbx_description
1 polymer ?
#
loop_
_entity_poly.entity_id
_entity_poly.type
_entity_poly.pdbx_seq_one_letter_code
_entity_poly.pdbx_strand_id
1 'polypeptide(L)'
;MEPVPLALSKPDDQAAGKDWSELPLDALVQIFARLGAAVEILMGSGLVCRSWLEAAKEPELWRSVDMASHRVVEEMKGDVLRAMAKVAVDRSMGRLEVFLGKYFVTDGLLKYIGGRSASLKILNLISCHEVSNKGFAELVTKSPLLEDLSLELCPKIGGRSVYESTGKACPQLKRFSLRRECFRFSLNYPRRVAEALGIAAMCELRSLSLTSSNITNDELSS
;
A
#
# COMPACT_ATOMS: atom_id res chain seq x y z
N MET A 1 78.54 -16.37 -8.81
CA MET A 1 77.44 -15.36 -8.60
C MET A 1 76.14 -16.01 -8.98
N GLU A 2 75.48 -16.64 -8.00
CA GLU A 2 74.16 -17.26 -8.23
C GLU A 2 73.05 -16.20 -7.99
N PRO A 3 71.99 -16.19 -8.78
CA PRO A 3 70.89 -15.28 -8.58
C PRO A 3 69.96 -15.77 -7.46
N VAL A 4 69.69 -14.91 -6.48
CA VAL A 4 68.74 -15.10 -5.39
C VAL A 4 67.32 -15.09 -5.98
N PRO A 5 66.45 -16.08 -5.64
CA PRO A 5 65.08 -16.05 -6.09
C PRO A 5 64.29 -15.01 -5.30
N LEU A 6 63.67 -14.03 -6.00
CA LEU A 6 62.66 -13.16 -5.46
C LEU A 6 61.41 -14.01 -5.06
N ALA A 7 61.18 -14.11 -3.76
CA ALA A 7 59.94 -14.63 -3.22
C ALA A 7 58.80 -13.63 -3.54
N LEU A 8 57.97 -13.99 -4.50
CA LEU A 8 56.67 -13.37 -4.72
C LEU A 8 55.81 -13.63 -3.49
N SER A 9 55.63 -12.63 -2.64
CA SER A 9 54.61 -12.64 -1.58
C SER A 9 53.23 -12.81 -2.23
N LYS A 10 52.54 -13.83 -1.82
CA LYS A 10 51.13 -14.03 -2.18
C LYS A 10 50.35 -12.81 -1.71
N PRO A 11 49.38 -12.28 -2.52
CA PRO A 11 48.47 -11.27 -2.03
C PRO A 11 47.68 -11.83 -0.87
N ASP A 12 47.62 -11.08 0.22
CA ASP A 12 46.80 -11.36 1.39
C ASP A 12 45.33 -11.57 0.98
N ASP A 13 44.88 -12.81 1.04
CA ASP A 13 43.49 -13.27 0.90
C ASP A 13 42.69 -12.89 2.19
N GLN A 14 42.72 -11.62 2.58
CA GLN A 14 41.91 -11.10 3.70
C GLN A 14 40.72 -10.27 3.23
N ALA A 15 40.11 -10.59 2.10
CA ALA A 15 38.74 -10.30 1.84
C ALA A 15 37.88 -11.50 2.29
N ALA A 16 37.98 -11.88 3.58
CA ALA A 16 36.97 -12.72 4.21
C ALA A 16 35.65 -11.98 4.05
N GLY A 17 34.84 -12.39 3.07
CA GLY A 17 33.53 -11.81 2.79
C GLY A 17 32.76 -11.77 4.10
N LYS A 18 32.32 -10.58 4.52
CA LYS A 18 31.49 -10.41 5.72
C LYS A 18 30.33 -11.37 5.60
N ASP A 19 30.18 -12.27 6.57
CA ASP A 19 29.03 -13.15 6.63
C ASP A 19 27.80 -12.34 7.03
N TRP A 20 26.96 -12.02 6.04
CA TRP A 20 25.74 -11.26 6.22
C TRP A 20 24.69 -11.98 7.08
N SER A 21 24.86 -13.28 7.34
CA SER A 21 24.00 -14.04 8.23
C SER A 21 24.23 -13.75 9.70
N GLU A 22 25.42 -13.21 10.05
CA GLU A 22 25.83 -12.85 11.41
C GLU A 22 25.42 -11.41 11.81
N LEU A 23 24.76 -10.67 10.92
CA LEU A 23 24.28 -9.32 11.26
C LEU A 23 23.29 -9.35 12.42
N PRO A 24 23.41 -8.44 13.40
CA PRO A 24 22.43 -8.27 14.45
C PRO A 24 21.03 -8.02 13.90
N LEU A 25 20.00 -8.52 14.59
CA LEU A 25 18.60 -8.43 14.17
C LEU A 25 18.16 -6.98 13.90
N ASP A 26 18.52 -6.08 14.79
CA ASP A 26 18.21 -4.64 14.68
C ASP A 26 18.84 -3.99 13.45
N ALA A 27 20.07 -4.38 13.10
CA ALA A 27 20.72 -3.90 11.89
C ALA A 27 20.00 -4.41 10.63
N LEU A 28 19.60 -5.68 10.61
CA LEU A 28 18.83 -6.26 9.50
C LEU A 28 17.46 -5.56 9.34
N VAL A 29 16.75 -5.31 10.44
CA VAL A 29 15.48 -4.59 10.44
C VAL A 29 15.64 -3.18 9.86
N GLN A 30 16.70 -2.46 10.25
CA GLN A 30 16.97 -1.13 9.68
C GLN A 30 17.29 -1.18 8.19
N ILE A 31 18.03 -2.19 7.73
CA ILE A 31 18.29 -2.41 6.30
C ILE A 31 16.98 -2.64 5.56
N PHE A 32 16.13 -3.56 6.06
CA PHE A 32 14.85 -3.89 5.43
C PHE A 32 13.88 -2.71 5.40
N ALA A 33 13.85 -1.91 6.46
CA ALA A 33 13.06 -0.68 6.49
C ALA A 33 13.45 0.31 5.39
N ARG A 34 14.72 0.30 4.95
CA ARG A 34 15.20 1.15 3.85
C ARG A 34 14.91 0.58 2.46
N LEU A 35 14.71 -0.72 2.33
CA LEU A 35 14.26 -1.32 1.06
C LEU A 35 12.85 -0.85 0.69
N GLY A 36 12.03 -0.57 1.69
CA GLY A 36 10.74 0.13 1.53
C GLY A 36 9.63 -0.68 0.86
N ALA A 37 9.94 -1.71 0.06
CA ALA A 37 8.96 -2.48 -0.66
C ALA A 37 8.67 -3.82 0.05
N ALA A 38 7.43 -3.97 0.54
CA ALA A 38 6.95 -5.23 1.12
C ALA A 38 7.19 -6.43 0.20
N VAL A 39 7.09 -6.22 -1.11
CA VAL A 39 7.31 -7.25 -2.15
C VAL A 39 8.75 -7.76 -2.13
N GLU A 40 9.75 -6.89 -2.01
CA GLU A 40 11.17 -7.28 -1.97
C GLU A 40 11.50 -8.09 -0.72
N ILE A 41 10.91 -7.74 0.43
CA ILE A 41 11.11 -8.49 1.67
C ILE A 41 10.48 -9.88 1.57
N LEU A 42 9.30 -10.00 0.95
CA LEU A 42 8.58 -11.27 0.82
C LEU A 42 9.18 -12.20 -0.22
N MET A 43 9.77 -11.66 -1.29
CA MET A 43 10.29 -12.44 -2.43
C MET A 43 11.81 -12.65 -2.40
N GLY A 44 12.54 -11.83 -1.67
CA GLY A 44 14.00 -11.81 -1.69
C GLY A 44 14.59 -11.87 -0.30
N SER A 45 14.72 -10.73 0.34
CA SER A 45 15.50 -10.58 1.57
C SER A 45 15.08 -11.54 2.68
N GLY A 46 13.79 -11.79 2.86
CA GLY A 46 13.29 -12.72 3.85
C GLY A 46 13.56 -14.20 3.57
N LEU A 47 14.12 -14.55 2.41
CA LEU A 47 14.40 -15.94 1.99
C LEU A 47 15.89 -16.29 2.01
N VAL A 48 16.77 -15.35 2.35
CA VAL A 48 18.24 -15.54 2.28
C VAL A 48 18.74 -16.53 3.33
N CYS A 49 18.42 -16.33 4.60
CA CYS A 49 18.80 -17.21 5.69
C CYS A 49 17.83 -17.07 6.89
N ARG A 50 18.05 -17.83 7.96
CA ARG A 50 17.16 -17.80 9.15
C ARG A 50 17.15 -16.43 9.84
N SER A 51 18.29 -15.79 10.05
CA SER A 51 18.37 -14.48 10.70
C SER A 51 17.64 -13.41 9.88
N TRP A 52 17.74 -13.45 8.57
CA TRP A 52 17.02 -12.56 7.66
C TRP A 52 15.51 -12.84 7.66
N LEU A 53 15.10 -14.10 7.73
CA LEU A 53 13.69 -14.46 7.86
C LEU A 53 13.10 -13.96 9.18
N GLU A 54 13.83 -14.08 10.29
CA GLU A 54 13.36 -13.55 11.58
C GLU A 54 13.27 -12.01 11.53
N ALA A 55 14.26 -11.32 10.97
CA ALA A 55 14.20 -9.87 10.76
C ALA A 55 12.99 -9.46 9.88
N ALA A 56 12.71 -10.24 8.83
CA ALA A 56 11.56 -10.00 7.95
C ALA A 56 10.19 -10.24 8.61
N LYS A 57 10.14 -10.80 9.81
CA LYS A 57 8.89 -10.97 10.57
C LYS A 57 8.61 -9.81 11.53
N GLU A 58 9.58 -8.92 11.74
CA GLU A 58 9.43 -7.82 12.69
C GLU A 58 8.25 -6.90 12.31
N PRO A 59 7.26 -6.69 13.20
CA PRO A 59 6.01 -5.98 12.88
C PRO A 59 6.22 -4.53 12.42
N GLU A 60 7.29 -3.89 12.84
CA GLU A 60 7.60 -2.50 12.47
C GLU A 60 7.82 -2.34 10.96
N LEU A 61 8.33 -3.39 10.27
CA LEU A 61 8.52 -3.38 8.81
C LEU A 61 7.20 -3.37 8.04
N TRP A 62 6.10 -3.81 8.68
CA TRP A 62 4.80 -4.01 8.05
C TRP A 62 3.77 -2.94 8.44
N ARG A 63 4.22 -1.83 9.04
CA ARG A 63 3.37 -0.64 9.27
C ARG A 63 2.98 0.02 7.95
N SER A 64 3.85 -0.05 6.96
CA SER A 64 3.60 0.44 5.61
C SER A 64 3.77 -0.71 4.61
N VAL A 65 2.69 -1.05 3.93
CA VAL A 65 2.66 -2.12 2.92
C VAL A 65 2.35 -1.50 1.56
N ASP A 66 3.42 -1.21 0.82
CA ASP A 66 3.31 -0.79 -0.57
C ASP A 66 3.42 -2.01 -1.50
N MET A 67 2.29 -2.35 -2.11
CA MET A 67 2.18 -3.37 -3.15
C MET A 67 1.66 -2.77 -4.46
N ALA A 68 1.87 -1.47 -4.67
CA ALA A 68 1.48 -0.79 -5.90
C ALA A 68 2.68 -0.28 -6.70
N SER A 69 3.74 0.16 -6.02
CA SER A 69 4.86 0.87 -6.67
C SER A 69 5.91 -0.06 -7.28
N HIS A 70 6.02 -1.31 -6.82
CA HIS A 70 7.06 -2.22 -7.28
C HIS A 70 6.73 -2.81 -8.66
N ARG A 71 7.69 -2.74 -9.60
CA ARG A 71 7.52 -3.17 -11.00
C ARG A 71 7.07 -4.64 -11.15
N VAL A 72 7.61 -5.54 -10.31
CA VAL A 72 7.26 -6.96 -10.32
C VAL A 72 5.78 -7.23 -10.06
N VAL A 73 5.08 -6.31 -9.39
CA VAL A 73 3.64 -6.44 -9.14
C VAL A 73 2.86 -6.57 -10.46
N GLU A 74 3.28 -5.90 -11.52
CA GLU A 74 2.59 -5.94 -12.83
C GLU A 74 2.77 -7.28 -13.57
N GLU A 75 3.80 -8.03 -13.22
CA GLU A 75 4.15 -9.32 -13.84
C GLU A 75 3.54 -10.51 -13.06
N MET A 76 3.09 -10.27 -11.82
CA MET A 76 2.61 -11.33 -10.93
C MET A 76 1.11 -11.59 -11.06
N LYS A 77 0.72 -12.84 -10.80
CA LYS A 77 -0.70 -13.21 -10.72
C LYS A 77 -1.37 -12.59 -9.50
N GLY A 78 -2.60 -12.13 -9.66
CA GLY A 78 -3.34 -11.46 -8.60
C GLY A 78 -3.61 -12.31 -7.35
N ASP A 79 -3.73 -13.63 -7.49
CA ASP A 79 -3.88 -14.56 -6.35
C ASP A 79 -2.60 -14.63 -5.50
N VAL A 80 -1.43 -14.65 -6.13
CA VAL A 80 -0.14 -14.60 -5.44
C VAL A 80 0.02 -13.27 -4.68
N LEU A 81 -0.28 -12.15 -5.34
CA LEU A 81 -0.25 -10.83 -4.70
C LEU A 81 -1.22 -10.73 -3.51
N ARG A 82 -2.42 -11.31 -3.63
CA ARG A 82 -3.37 -11.37 -2.50
C ARG A 82 -2.84 -12.21 -1.34
N ALA A 83 -2.18 -13.31 -1.62
CA ALA A 83 -1.55 -14.13 -0.57
C ALA A 83 -0.42 -13.36 0.13
N MET A 84 0.45 -12.70 -0.64
CA MET A 84 1.52 -11.84 -0.12
C MET A 84 0.97 -10.70 0.74
N ALA A 85 -0.07 -10.01 0.28
CA ALA A 85 -0.73 -8.95 1.04
C ALA A 85 -1.27 -9.45 2.39
N LYS A 86 -1.88 -10.63 2.42
CA LYS A 86 -2.35 -11.24 3.68
C LYS A 86 -1.21 -11.53 4.64
N VAL A 87 -0.09 -12.09 4.13
CA VAL A 87 1.11 -12.33 4.95
C VAL A 87 1.65 -11.02 5.53
N ALA A 88 1.71 -9.95 4.73
CA ALA A 88 2.15 -8.64 5.19
C ALA A 88 1.22 -8.08 6.29
N VAL A 89 -0.09 -8.18 6.10
CA VAL A 89 -1.10 -7.78 7.09
C VAL A 89 -0.97 -8.57 8.39
N ASP A 90 -0.76 -9.89 8.32
CA ASP A 90 -0.57 -10.72 9.50
C ASP A 90 0.72 -10.36 10.25
N ARG A 91 1.83 -10.15 9.51
CA ARG A 91 3.10 -9.73 10.10
C ARG A 91 3.05 -8.35 10.75
N SER A 92 2.15 -7.47 10.32
CA SER A 92 1.96 -6.17 10.95
C SER A 92 1.43 -6.26 12.40
N MET A 93 0.88 -7.40 12.78
CA MET A 93 0.29 -7.64 14.10
C MET A 93 -0.70 -6.53 14.52
N GLY A 94 -1.52 -6.06 13.57
CA GLY A 94 -2.50 -4.99 13.78
C GLY A 94 -1.93 -3.57 13.70
N ARG A 95 -0.65 -3.39 13.41
CA ARG A 95 0.03 -2.08 13.33
C ARG A 95 0.07 -1.50 11.91
N LEU A 96 -0.64 -2.09 10.95
CA LEU A 96 -0.69 -1.58 9.57
C LEU A 96 -1.33 -0.18 9.55
N GLU A 97 -0.55 0.80 9.14
CA GLU A 97 -0.98 2.19 9.01
C GLU A 97 -1.17 2.62 7.55
N VAL A 98 -0.39 2.03 6.65
CA VAL A 98 -0.38 2.40 5.23
C VAL A 98 -0.57 1.16 4.37
N PHE A 99 -1.55 1.18 3.48
CA PHE A 99 -1.76 0.14 2.48
C PHE A 99 -1.94 0.73 1.09
N LEU A 100 -1.06 0.35 0.16
CA LEU A 100 -1.14 0.68 -1.25
C LEU A 100 -1.34 -0.61 -2.05
N GLY A 101 -2.43 -0.69 -2.79
CA GLY A 101 -2.76 -1.87 -3.60
C GLY A 101 -3.23 -1.50 -5.00
N LYS A 102 -2.97 -2.40 -5.93
CA LYS A 102 -3.40 -2.28 -7.33
C LYS A 102 -4.51 -3.29 -7.67
N TYR A 103 -4.70 -3.51 -8.93
CA TYR A 103 -5.71 -4.35 -9.59
C TYR A 103 -6.04 -5.70 -8.91
N PHE A 104 -5.12 -6.27 -8.13
CA PHE A 104 -5.31 -7.55 -7.44
C PHE A 104 -6.21 -7.44 -6.19
N VAL A 105 -6.50 -6.21 -5.73
CA VAL A 105 -7.33 -5.99 -4.54
C VAL A 105 -8.78 -6.35 -4.81
N THR A 106 -9.38 -7.08 -3.88
CA THR A 106 -10.78 -7.55 -3.93
C THR A 106 -11.49 -7.21 -2.64
N ASP A 107 -12.82 -7.31 -2.62
CA ASP A 107 -13.62 -7.16 -1.39
C ASP A 107 -13.15 -8.09 -0.28
N GLY A 108 -12.76 -9.33 -0.63
CA GLY A 108 -12.24 -10.31 0.32
C GLY A 108 -10.93 -9.87 0.97
N LEU A 109 -10.03 -9.22 0.22
CA LEU A 109 -8.79 -8.68 0.77
C LEU A 109 -9.07 -7.45 1.65
N LEU A 110 -9.96 -6.54 1.23
CA LEU A 110 -10.34 -5.38 2.05
C LEU A 110 -10.97 -5.80 3.37
N LYS A 111 -11.85 -6.79 3.35
CA LYS A 111 -12.42 -7.37 4.58
C LYS A 111 -11.36 -7.96 5.49
N TYR A 112 -10.34 -8.63 4.90
CA TYR A 112 -9.22 -9.20 5.65
C TYR A 112 -8.39 -8.12 6.34
N ILE A 113 -8.06 -7.04 5.63
CA ILE A 113 -7.35 -5.87 6.17
C ILE A 113 -8.17 -5.23 7.29
N GLY A 114 -9.42 -4.88 7.04
CA GLY A 114 -10.30 -4.23 8.02
C GLY A 114 -10.56 -5.06 9.27
N GLY A 115 -10.47 -6.40 9.19
CA GLY A 115 -10.57 -7.27 10.36
C GLY A 115 -9.33 -7.34 11.23
N ARG A 116 -8.18 -6.82 10.76
CA ARG A 116 -6.86 -6.96 11.42
C ARG A 116 -6.13 -5.64 11.65
N SER A 117 -6.57 -4.54 11.04
CA SER A 117 -5.77 -3.31 10.97
C SER A 117 -6.64 -2.08 11.27
N ALA A 118 -7.08 -1.95 12.53
CA ALA A 118 -7.84 -0.78 12.99
C ALA A 118 -7.00 0.52 13.01
N SER A 119 -5.68 0.41 12.89
CA SER A 119 -4.72 1.53 12.87
C SER A 119 -4.49 2.12 11.47
N LEU A 120 -5.24 1.68 10.44
CA LEU A 120 -5.07 2.14 9.06
C LEU A 120 -5.32 3.64 8.95
N LYS A 121 -4.32 4.37 8.44
CA LYS A 121 -4.33 5.83 8.26
C LYS A 121 -4.32 6.24 6.79
N ILE A 122 -3.67 5.45 5.94
CA ILE A 122 -3.52 5.74 4.51
C ILE A 122 -3.95 4.54 3.70
N LEU A 123 -4.90 4.76 2.80
CA LEU A 123 -5.38 3.77 1.86
C LEU A 123 -5.28 4.30 0.43
N ASN A 124 -4.50 3.63 -0.41
CA ASN A 124 -4.42 3.93 -1.83
C ASN A 124 -4.80 2.69 -2.65
N LEU A 125 -5.83 2.82 -3.47
CA LEU A 125 -6.34 1.77 -4.36
C LEU A 125 -6.25 2.22 -5.81
N ILE A 126 -5.50 1.45 -6.64
CA ILE A 126 -5.24 1.79 -8.03
C ILE A 126 -5.78 0.69 -8.94
N SER A 127 -6.63 1.04 -9.90
CA SER A 127 -7.20 0.13 -10.90
C SER A 127 -7.90 -1.10 -10.30
N CYS A 128 -8.55 -0.92 -9.14
CA CYS A 128 -9.21 -2.01 -8.42
C CYS A 128 -10.61 -2.28 -8.97
N HIS A 129 -10.68 -3.07 -10.05
CA HIS A 129 -11.94 -3.37 -10.75
C HIS A 129 -12.84 -4.37 -10.01
N GLU A 130 -12.31 -5.13 -9.06
CA GLU A 130 -13.04 -6.14 -8.28
C GLU A 130 -13.51 -5.66 -6.90
N VAL A 131 -13.20 -4.40 -6.56
CA VAL A 131 -13.66 -3.80 -5.31
C VAL A 131 -15.02 -3.15 -5.51
N SER A 132 -16.02 -3.62 -4.77
CA SER A 132 -17.37 -3.06 -4.77
C SER A 132 -17.55 -1.96 -3.73
N ASN A 133 -18.62 -1.17 -3.86
CA ASN A 133 -19.06 -0.22 -2.83
C ASN A 133 -19.23 -0.87 -1.46
N LYS A 134 -19.74 -2.12 -1.43
CA LYS A 134 -19.95 -2.86 -0.19
C LYS A 134 -18.63 -3.22 0.48
N GLY A 135 -17.70 -3.83 -0.27
CA GLY A 135 -16.38 -4.21 0.28
C GLY A 135 -15.58 -3.02 0.75
N PHE A 136 -15.64 -1.91 0.01
CA PHE A 136 -15.01 -0.66 0.40
C PHE A 136 -15.65 -0.08 1.68
N ALA A 137 -16.98 0.00 1.77
CA ALA A 137 -17.67 0.50 2.96
C ALA A 137 -17.39 -0.36 4.20
N GLU A 138 -17.29 -1.69 4.07
CA GLU A 138 -16.90 -2.57 5.18
C GLU A 138 -15.50 -2.26 5.72
N LEU A 139 -14.53 -1.92 4.84
CA LEU A 139 -13.19 -1.53 5.27
C LEU A 139 -13.20 -0.19 5.99
N VAL A 140 -13.78 0.87 5.38
CA VAL A 140 -13.72 2.22 5.96
C VAL A 140 -14.45 2.31 7.30
N THR A 141 -15.52 1.54 7.49
CA THR A 141 -16.24 1.44 8.77
C THR A 141 -15.34 0.88 9.89
N LYS A 142 -14.34 0.07 9.54
CA LYS A 142 -13.39 -0.51 10.48
C LYS A 142 -12.08 0.29 10.59
N SER A 143 -11.97 1.41 9.88
CA SER A 143 -10.76 2.22 9.80
C SER A 143 -11.03 3.67 10.24
N PRO A 144 -11.44 3.93 11.50
CA PRO A 144 -11.83 5.26 11.97
C PRO A 144 -10.65 6.25 12.01
N LEU A 145 -9.41 5.75 11.97
CA LEU A 145 -8.18 6.55 11.98
C LEU A 145 -7.72 6.94 10.56
N LEU A 146 -8.51 6.64 9.53
CA LEU A 146 -8.13 6.95 8.14
C LEU A 146 -8.04 8.45 7.94
N GLU A 147 -6.84 8.92 7.52
CA GLU A 147 -6.51 10.32 7.28
C GLU A 147 -6.35 10.66 5.80
N ASP A 148 -5.95 9.68 5.00
CA ASP A 148 -5.65 9.84 3.58
C ASP A 148 -6.28 8.69 2.77
N LEU A 149 -7.11 9.05 1.82
CA LEU A 149 -7.78 8.11 0.93
C LEU A 149 -7.52 8.50 -0.53
N SER A 150 -6.95 7.59 -1.30
CA SER A 150 -6.80 7.74 -2.75
C SER A 150 -7.49 6.60 -3.48
N LEU A 151 -8.36 6.96 -4.41
CA LEU A 151 -9.09 6.04 -5.28
C LEU A 151 -8.78 6.40 -6.74
N GLU A 152 -7.91 5.61 -7.38
CA GLU A 152 -7.53 5.82 -8.76
C GLU A 152 -8.06 4.71 -9.65
N LEU A 153 -8.81 5.07 -10.69
CA LEU A 153 -9.33 4.12 -11.69
C LEU A 153 -10.11 2.94 -11.06
N CYS A 154 -10.86 3.18 -9.98
CA CYS A 154 -11.69 2.20 -9.29
C CYS A 154 -13.16 2.39 -9.71
N PRO A 155 -13.63 1.73 -10.79
CA PRO A 155 -14.90 2.08 -11.44
C PRO A 155 -16.14 1.71 -10.63
N LYS A 156 -16.05 0.71 -9.74
CA LYS A 156 -17.18 0.23 -8.93
C LYS A 156 -17.32 0.93 -7.59
N ILE A 157 -16.32 1.75 -7.18
CA ILE A 157 -16.40 2.55 -5.95
C ILE A 157 -16.91 3.94 -6.31
N GLY A 158 -18.03 4.37 -5.74
CA GLY A 158 -18.53 5.72 -5.96
C GLY A 158 -20.02 5.87 -5.70
N GLY A 159 -20.50 7.12 -5.85
CA GLY A 159 -21.85 7.51 -5.57
C GLY A 159 -22.02 8.16 -4.20
N ARG A 160 -23.13 8.89 -4.02
CA ARG A 160 -23.42 9.70 -2.84
C ARG A 160 -23.29 8.92 -1.53
N SER A 161 -24.02 7.83 -1.40
CA SER A 161 -24.10 7.07 -0.14
C SER A 161 -22.76 6.53 0.33
N VAL A 162 -21.86 6.14 -0.60
CA VAL A 162 -20.54 5.59 -0.26
C VAL A 162 -19.64 6.68 0.32
N TYR A 163 -19.62 7.87 -0.30
CA TYR A 163 -18.77 8.96 0.18
C TYR A 163 -19.34 9.61 1.45
N GLU A 164 -20.65 9.75 1.58
CA GLU A 164 -21.28 10.17 2.85
C GLU A 164 -20.97 9.21 4.00
N SER A 165 -21.07 7.90 3.75
CA SER A 165 -20.73 6.90 4.77
C SER A 165 -19.25 6.89 5.10
N THR A 166 -18.37 7.15 4.12
CA THR A 166 -16.94 7.28 4.33
C THR A 166 -16.61 8.47 5.25
N GLY A 167 -17.19 9.64 4.97
CA GLY A 167 -17.00 10.82 5.83
C GLY A 167 -17.48 10.60 7.26
N LYS A 168 -18.61 9.90 7.45
CA LYS A 168 -19.12 9.54 8.78
C LYS A 168 -18.25 8.52 9.51
N ALA A 169 -17.73 7.53 8.78
CA ALA A 169 -16.93 6.44 9.36
C ALA A 169 -15.48 6.88 9.68
N CYS A 170 -14.95 7.84 8.92
CA CYS A 170 -13.57 8.29 9.02
C CYS A 170 -13.50 9.78 9.40
N PRO A 171 -13.78 10.16 10.67
CA PRO A 171 -13.82 11.56 11.11
C PRO A 171 -12.45 12.24 11.06
N GLN A 172 -11.37 11.49 10.87
CA GLN A 172 -10.00 12.03 10.74
C GLN A 172 -9.57 12.19 9.28
N LEU A 173 -10.45 11.96 8.30
CA LEU A 173 -10.10 12.03 6.88
C LEU A 173 -9.82 13.46 6.45
N LYS A 174 -8.55 13.76 6.20
CA LYS A 174 -8.01 15.09 5.84
C LYS A 174 -7.73 15.21 4.35
N ARG A 175 -7.38 14.12 3.68
CA ARG A 175 -7.04 14.12 2.26
C ARG A 175 -7.86 13.08 1.51
N PHE A 176 -8.49 13.52 0.43
CA PHE A 176 -9.19 12.63 -0.48
C PHE A 176 -8.75 12.90 -1.91
N SER A 177 -8.29 11.86 -2.61
CA SER A 177 -7.95 11.90 -4.03
C SER A 177 -8.83 10.94 -4.81
N LEU A 178 -9.44 11.45 -5.86
CA LEU A 178 -10.28 10.67 -6.76
C LEU A 178 -9.82 10.90 -8.20
N ARG A 179 -9.35 9.82 -8.85
CA ARG A 179 -9.04 9.81 -10.28
C ARG A 179 -9.94 8.83 -11.00
N ARG A 180 -10.64 9.33 -12.03
CA ARG A 180 -11.48 8.53 -12.91
C ARG A 180 -10.79 8.24 -14.25
N GLU A 181 -11.29 7.29 -15.02
CA GLU A 181 -10.87 7.09 -16.41
C GLU A 181 -11.27 8.30 -17.23
N CYS A 182 -10.39 8.68 -18.18
CA CYS A 182 -10.61 9.82 -19.07
C CYS A 182 -12.00 9.85 -19.69
N PHE A 183 -12.58 11.03 -19.67
CA PHE A 183 -13.56 11.61 -20.58
C PHE A 183 -14.30 10.61 -21.49
N ARG A 184 -15.17 9.80 -20.94
CA ARG A 184 -16.37 9.55 -21.70
C ARG A 184 -17.24 10.78 -21.48
N PHE A 185 -17.51 11.52 -22.54
CA PHE A 185 -18.60 12.50 -22.59
C PHE A 185 -19.93 11.78 -22.35
N SER A 186 -20.01 11.08 -21.26
CA SER A 186 -21.17 10.33 -20.86
C SER A 186 -22.06 11.28 -20.08
N LEU A 187 -23.24 11.46 -20.59
CA LEU A 187 -24.41 12.16 -20.09
C LEU A 187 -24.87 11.73 -18.66
N ASN A 188 -24.00 11.15 -17.84
CA ASN A 188 -24.28 10.76 -16.46
C ASN A 188 -24.12 11.92 -15.47
N TYR A 189 -24.74 13.06 -15.83
CA TYR A 189 -24.87 14.20 -14.92
C TYR A 189 -25.39 13.81 -13.53
N PRO A 190 -26.43 12.92 -13.38
CA PRO A 190 -26.92 12.54 -12.06
C PRO A 190 -25.88 11.85 -11.18
N ARG A 191 -24.97 11.05 -11.78
CA ARG A 191 -23.91 10.35 -11.02
C ARG A 191 -22.85 11.31 -10.51
N ARG A 192 -22.49 12.34 -11.29
CA ARG A 192 -21.51 13.35 -10.90
C ARG A 192 -22.00 14.19 -9.72
N VAL A 193 -23.22 14.70 -9.82
CA VAL A 193 -23.86 15.46 -8.74
C VAL A 193 -23.94 14.61 -7.47
N ALA A 194 -24.33 13.35 -7.59
CA ALA A 194 -24.38 12.44 -6.45
C ALA A 194 -22.99 12.18 -5.82
N GLU A 195 -21.94 12.08 -6.62
CA GLU A 195 -20.56 11.95 -6.11
C GLU A 195 -20.11 13.24 -5.44
N ALA A 196 -20.38 14.40 -6.05
CA ALA A 196 -20.04 15.72 -5.49
C ALA A 196 -20.71 15.94 -4.12
N LEU A 197 -22.00 15.70 -4.01
CA LEU A 197 -22.75 15.79 -2.76
C LEU A 197 -22.22 14.84 -1.67
N GLY A 198 -21.83 13.64 -2.06
CA GLY A 198 -21.23 12.68 -1.12
C GLY A 198 -19.86 13.15 -0.62
N ILE A 199 -19.04 13.73 -1.48
CA ILE A 199 -17.73 14.28 -1.13
C ILE A 199 -17.88 15.53 -0.25
N ALA A 200 -18.81 16.43 -0.59
CA ALA A 200 -19.10 17.64 0.18
C ALA A 200 -19.53 17.33 1.64
N ALA A 201 -20.09 16.15 1.89
CA ALA A 201 -20.41 15.70 3.24
C ALA A 201 -19.19 15.29 4.10
N MET A 202 -17.98 15.25 3.53
CA MET A 202 -16.73 14.97 4.25
C MET A 202 -16.19 16.27 4.89
N CYS A 203 -16.80 16.74 5.95
CA CYS A 203 -16.60 18.09 6.53
C CYS A 203 -15.17 18.37 7.03
N GLU A 204 -14.37 17.33 7.33
CA GLU A 204 -13.02 17.48 7.88
C GLU A 204 -11.92 17.52 6.80
N LEU A 205 -12.29 17.45 5.52
CA LEU A 205 -11.33 17.49 4.43
C LEU A 205 -10.58 18.82 4.39
N ARG A 206 -9.24 18.71 4.29
CA ARG A 206 -8.31 19.83 4.09
C ARG A 206 -7.75 19.89 2.68
N SER A 207 -7.74 18.76 2.00
CA SER A 207 -7.23 18.62 0.64
C SER A 207 -8.12 17.69 -0.17
N LEU A 208 -8.58 18.18 -1.30
CA LEU A 208 -9.36 17.43 -2.28
C LEU A 208 -8.67 17.49 -3.64
N SER A 209 -8.36 16.32 -4.22
CA SER A 209 -7.82 16.21 -5.57
C SER A 209 -8.78 15.42 -6.44
N LEU A 210 -9.33 16.07 -7.46
CA LEU A 210 -10.24 15.46 -8.42
C LEU A 210 -9.60 15.50 -9.80
N THR A 211 -9.26 14.34 -10.34
CA THR A 211 -8.64 14.21 -11.66
C THR A 211 -9.54 13.41 -12.59
N SER A 212 -9.87 13.99 -13.75
CA SER A 212 -10.75 13.37 -14.76
C SER A 212 -12.13 12.95 -14.20
N SER A 213 -12.58 13.61 -13.13
CA SER A 213 -13.85 13.28 -12.46
C SER A 213 -15.06 14.00 -13.07
N ASN A 214 -14.81 15.07 -13.85
CA ASN A 214 -15.85 16.01 -14.36
C ASN A 214 -16.72 16.65 -13.28
N ILE A 215 -16.34 16.58 -12.01
CA ILE A 215 -17.00 17.28 -10.91
C ILE A 215 -16.53 18.72 -10.92
N THR A 216 -17.46 19.68 -10.79
CA THR A 216 -17.18 21.11 -10.79
C THR A 216 -17.27 21.70 -9.38
N ASN A 217 -16.68 22.88 -9.17
CA ASN A 217 -16.75 23.58 -7.88
C ASN A 217 -18.18 23.93 -7.48
N ASP A 218 -19.04 24.25 -8.45
CA ASP A 218 -20.46 24.58 -8.20
C ASP A 218 -21.22 23.38 -7.63
N GLU A 219 -20.90 22.16 -8.09
CA GLU A 219 -21.49 20.92 -7.61
C GLU A 219 -21.01 20.52 -6.20
N LEU A 220 -19.85 21.02 -5.77
CA LEU A 220 -19.31 20.80 -4.42
C LEU A 220 -19.85 21.81 -3.39
N SER A 221 -20.38 22.95 -3.87
CA SER A 221 -20.86 24.06 -3.03
C SER A 221 -22.36 24.03 -2.77
N SER A 222 -23.08 23.11 -3.37
CA SER A 222 -24.54 22.94 -3.26
C SER A 222 -24.90 21.89 -2.23
#